data_ece365898ada4ce8bcc63d2634ff97ae
#
_entry.id   ece365898ada4ce8bcc63d2634ff97ae
#
_cell.length_a   1.000
_cell.length_b   1.000
_cell.length_c   1.000
_cell.angle_alpha   90.00
_cell.angle_beta   90.00
_cell.angle_gamma   90.00
#
_symmetry.space_group_name_H-M   'P 1'
#
loop_
_entity.id
_entity.type
_entity.pdbx_description
1 polymer ?
#
loop_
_entity_poly.entity_id
_entity_poly.type
_entity_poly.pdbx_seq_one_letter_code
_entity_poly.pdbx_strand_id
1 'polypeptide(L)'
;MAYYNNLQQYIEVLDREGLLFRVKRPINKDTEMHPLVRWQFRGLGEEQRRAFYFENIHDSKGNQYDIPVLIGGLAGSQRIYALGLSCKEHEVEEIWTRALEKPLEPVLVREGEVQEVIYDGEALVRSGGLYRLPIPISTPGFDNGPYLTAGCWITKDPETGVRNMGVYRGQIKGPLKTGIMWGSLKHCAMHWEKCNQKGIPLDAAVVLGGPPCITYAAVQPVAYGIDEIALAGGLARTPLELVRCKTVDLEVPAHADIVIEGKIPSDYLEPDGPFGEAHGYLDPGDLNGVFEVTCITHKKNPVYVSMISQLTPSESSKIKQSAYETLALQHLRQDVGVAALRVALYEDLLNRQVAVIQMKREKPDDTWRALEALLPSRVIHKVIVCVDPDIDPHDAQSLLWAIANRCQPHRDMKIVPNRPLPWNPIRYVADGQRYDVKDSTLLVDATLKAEFPPVALPKREYMQRARALWDELGLPKLSPRPPWHGYSLGLWSEEAESQADSATAGNHSANARYSSAKGIKVPRGAKFMELKEKYLALELEKFREREKEKEGLDK
;
A
#
# COMPACT_ATOMS: atom_id res chain seq x y z
N MET A 1 -12.97 16.17 -13.47
CA MET A 1 -12.96 17.38 -12.61
C MET A 1 -11.57 17.97 -12.64
N ALA A 2 -11.41 19.29 -12.46
CA ALA A 2 -10.10 19.88 -12.22
C ALA A 2 -9.53 19.32 -10.90
N TYR A 3 -8.22 19.17 -10.83
CA TYR A 3 -7.56 18.74 -9.59
C TYR A 3 -7.54 19.88 -8.57
N TYR A 4 -7.27 19.57 -7.31
CA TYR A 4 -7.17 20.56 -6.22
C TYR A 4 -5.98 21.48 -6.42
N ASN A 5 -6.18 22.78 -6.30
CA ASN A 5 -5.06 23.74 -6.32
C ASN A 5 -4.27 23.72 -5.01
N ASN A 6 -4.95 23.52 -3.88
CA ASN A 6 -4.34 23.52 -2.55
C ASN A 6 -5.06 22.55 -1.60
N LEU A 7 -4.53 22.38 -0.39
CA LEU A 7 -5.08 21.50 0.63
C LEU A 7 -6.48 21.91 1.09
N GLN A 8 -6.78 23.21 1.15
CA GLN A 8 -8.07 23.69 1.62
C GLN A 8 -9.22 23.21 0.74
N GLN A 9 -9.07 23.25 -0.58
CA GLN A 9 -10.07 22.73 -1.51
C GLN A 9 -10.30 21.21 -1.30
N TYR A 10 -9.26 20.48 -0.99
CA TYR A 10 -9.37 19.05 -0.69
C TYR A 10 -10.08 18.80 0.65
N ILE A 11 -9.78 19.58 1.69
CA ILE A 11 -10.46 19.50 2.99
C ILE A 11 -11.96 19.77 2.84
N GLU A 12 -12.35 20.73 2.02
CA GLU A 12 -13.77 21.03 1.72
C GLU A 12 -14.48 19.85 1.02
N VAL A 13 -13.76 19.12 0.17
CA VAL A 13 -14.29 17.90 -0.45
C VAL A 13 -14.46 16.79 0.59
N LEU A 14 -13.48 16.55 1.46
CA LEU A 14 -13.59 15.58 2.55
C LEU A 14 -14.78 15.89 3.46
N ASP A 15 -15.01 17.16 3.78
CA ASP A 15 -16.13 17.62 4.63
C ASP A 15 -17.48 17.37 3.93
N ARG A 16 -17.61 17.76 2.68
CA ARG A 16 -18.81 17.54 1.85
C ARG A 16 -19.14 16.05 1.68
N GLU A 17 -18.15 15.20 1.55
CA GLU A 17 -18.31 13.74 1.42
C GLU A 17 -18.56 13.04 2.77
N GLY A 18 -18.60 13.78 3.89
CA GLY A 18 -18.78 13.23 5.23
C GLY A 18 -17.58 12.39 5.71
N LEU A 19 -16.41 12.64 5.15
CA LEU A 19 -15.15 11.95 5.47
C LEU A 19 -14.23 12.76 6.37
N LEU A 20 -14.66 13.93 6.86
CA LEU A 20 -13.94 14.77 7.79
C LEU A 20 -14.63 14.81 9.15
N PHE A 21 -13.87 14.64 10.22
CA PHE A 21 -14.33 14.84 11.59
C PHE A 21 -13.59 16.02 12.24
N ARG A 22 -14.33 17.09 12.57
CA ARG A 22 -13.77 18.29 13.20
C ARG A 22 -13.74 18.16 14.72
N VAL A 23 -12.53 18.23 15.30
CA VAL A 23 -12.30 18.20 16.75
C VAL A 23 -12.15 19.64 17.25
N LYS A 24 -13.22 20.19 17.84
CA LYS A 24 -13.27 21.57 18.34
C LYS A 24 -12.89 21.70 19.82
N ARG A 25 -12.97 20.59 20.58
CA ARG A 25 -12.53 20.58 21.98
C ARG A 25 -11.01 20.76 22.06
N PRO A 26 -10.49 21.32 23.17
CA PRO A 26 -9.05 21.35 23.42
C PRO A 26 -8.47 19.93 23.34
N ILE A 27 -7.35 19.77 22.64
CA ILE A 27 -6.64 18.50 22.46
C ILE A 27 -5.14 18.68 22.66
N ASN A 28 -4.53 17.78 23.43
CA ASN A 28 -3.10 17.78 23.65
C ASN A 28 -2.39 17.06 22.49
N LYS A 29 -1.53 17.81 21.75
CA LYS A 29 -0.81 17.27 20.60
C LYS A 29 0.22 16.18 20.98
N ASP A 30 0.72 16.22 22.21
CA ASP A 30 1.79 15.30 22.66
C ASP A 30 1.23 13.97 23.17
N THR A 31 0.01 13.95 23.73
CA THR A 31 -0.50 12.79 24.45
C THR A 31 -1.85 12.27 23.97
N GLU A 32 -2.63 13.07 23.20
CA GLU A 32 -4.01 12.71 22.85
C GLU A 32 -4.24 12.61 21.33
N MET A 33 -3.61 13.48 20.53
CA MET A 33 -3.94 13.66 19.12
C MET A 33 -3.70 12.39 18.29
N HIS A 34 -2.48 11.85 18.25
CA HIS A 34 -2.18 10.60 17.53
C HIS A 34 -2.87 9.38 18.15
N PRO A 35 -2.92 9.18 19.47
CA PRO A 35 -3.67 8.09 20.08
C PRO A 35 -5.16 8.08 19.71
N LEU A 36 -5.82 9.25 19.65
CA LEU A 36 -7.22 9.35 19.23
C LEU A 36 -7.42 8.86 17.79
N VAL A 37 -6.59 9.33 16.84
CA VAL A 37 -6.68 8.90 15.45
C VAL A 37 -6.28 7.43 15.28
N ARG A 38 -5.34 6.94 16.09
CA ARG A 38 -4.90 5.53 16.07
C ARG A 38 -6.04 4.56 16.36
N TRP A 39 -6.99 4.93 17.21
CA TRP A 39 -8.12 4.07 17.54
C TRP A 39 -8.95 3.66 16.32
N GLN A 40 -9.16 4.53 15.34
CA GLN A 40 -9.91 4.14 14.14
C GLN A 40 -9.21 3.04 13.33
N PHE A 41 -7.87 3.04 13.27
CA PHE A 41 -7.10 2.00 12.60
C PHE A 41 -7.09 0.67 13.36
N ARG A 42 -7.41 0.69 14.64
CA ARG A 42 -7.41 -0.50 15.50
C ARG A 42 -8.80 -1.00 15.89
N GLY A 43 -9.83 -0.21 15.68
CA GLY A 43 -11.17 -0.52 16.16
C GLY A 43 -12.30 -0.35 15.15
N LEU A 44 -12.05 0.19 13.94
CA LEU A 44 -13.07 0.38 12.90
C LEU A 44 -12.72 -0.34 11.61
N GLY A 45 -13.75 -0.75 10.88
CA GLY A 45 -13.60 -1.13 9.48
C GLY A 45 -13.12 0.05 8.63
N GLU A 46 -12.46 -0.22 7.52
CA GLU A 46 -11.85 0.80 6.67
C GLU A 46 -12.87 1.82 6.16
N GLU A 47 -14.08 1.38 5.83
CA GLU A 47 -15.18 2.20 5.32
C GLU A 47 -15.72 3.21 6.33
N GLN A 48 -15.45 2.99 7.62
CA GLN A 48 -15.88 3.88 8.73
C GLN A 48 -14.83 4.93 9.09
N ARG A 49 -13.59 4.78 8.60
CA ARG A 49 -12.50 5.69 8.92
C ARG A 49 -12.71 7.08 8.31
N ARG A 50 -12.26 8.11 9.02
CA ARG A 50 -12.39 9.53 8.67
C ARG A 50 -11.04 10.24 8.78
N ALA A 51 -10.91 11.36 8.09
CA ALA A 51 -9.89 12.36 8.37
C ALA A 51 -10.28 13.13 9.65
N PHE A 52 -9.31 13.46 10.48
CA PHE A 52 -9.50 14.27 11.69
C PHE A 52 -8.89 15.65 11.47
N TYR A 53 -9.67 16.69 11.75
CA TYR A 53 -9.25 18.09 11.68
C TYR A 53 -9.33 18.72 13.08
N PHE A 54 -8.18 19.03 13.67
CA PHE A 54 -8.05 19.56 15.01
C PHE A 54 -7.92 21.09 14.95
N GLU A 55 -8.80 21.81 15.68
CA GLU A 55 -8.88 23.28 15.63
C GLU A 55 -8.34 23.96 16.91
N ASN A 56 -8.38 23.30 18.07
CA ASN A 56 -8.01 23.85 19.37
C ASN A 56 -6.91 22.99 20.00
N ILE A 57 -5.66 23.38 19.76
CA ILE A 57 -4.51 22.52 20.04
C ILE A 57 -3.65 23.16 21.12
N HIS A 58 -3.23 22.33 22.09
CA HIS A 58 -2.22 22.71 23.09
C HIS A 58 -1.17 21.60 23.24
N ASP A 59 -0.02 21.92 23.84
CA ASP A 59 0.97 20.94 24.25
C ASP A 59 0.88 20.60 25.75
N SER A 60 1.73 19.68 26.21
CA SER A 60 1.78 19.26 27.61
C SER A 60 2.29 20.34 28.58
N LYS A 61 2.82 21.47 28.07
CA LYS A 61 3.21 22.65 28.85
C LYS A 61 2.13 23.72 28.88
N GLY A 62 1.03 23.53 28.15
CA GLY A 62 -0.09 24.46 28.05
C GLY A 62 0.07 25.55 26.97
N ASN A 63 1.10 25.48 26.13
CA ASN A 63 1.22 26.38 24.99
C ASN A 63 0.10 26.10 23.99
N GLN A 64 -0.53 27.17 23.47
CA GLN A 64 -1.60 27.09 22.46
C GLN A 64 -1.02 27.25 21.05
N TYR A 65 -1.68 26.62 20.06
CA TYR A 65 -1.30 26.66 18.66
C TYR A 65 -2.47 27.13 17.80
N ASP A 66 -2.21 28.11 16.94
CA ASP A 66 -3.21 28.70 16.04
C ASP A 66 -3.35 27.94 14.70
N ILE A 67 -2.39 27.06 14.37
CA ILE A 67 -2.36 26.28 13.14
C ILE A 67 -3.14 24.98 13.37
N PRO A 68 -4.23 24.74 12.63
CA PRO A 68 -4.98 23.48 12.73
C PRO A 68 -4.17 22.30 12.17
N VAL A 69 -4.51 21.08 12.62
CA VAL A 69 -3.83 19.84 12.22
C VAL A 69 -4.79 18.90 11.51
N LEU A 70 -4.38 18.38 10.36
CA LEU A 70 -5.08 17.32 9.62
C LEU A 70 -4.32 16.00 9.79
N ILE A 71 -5.02 14.93 10.20
CA ILE A 71 -4.49 13.56 10.30
C ILE A 71 -5.50 12.58 9.70
N GLY A 72 -5.03 11.58 8.96
CA GLY A 72 -5.91 10.63 8.27
C GLY A 72 -6.48 11.16 6.95
N GLY A 73 -6.15 12.40 6.60
CA GLY A 73 -6.68 13.07 5.41
C GLY A 73 -6.03 12.63 4.10
N LEU A 74 -4.84 12.04 4.15
CA LEU A 74 -4.18 11.57 2.92
C LEU A 74 -4.62 10.16 2.53
N ALA A 75 -4.74 9.25 3.48
CA ALA A 75 -5.10 7.86 3.21
C ALA A 75 -5.63 7.14 4.46
N GLY A 76 -6.53 7.72 5.20
CA GLY A 76 -7.24 7.03 6.30
C GLY A 76 -8.01 5.80 5.81
N SER A 77 -8.47 5.83 4.55
CA SER A 77 -9.12 4.72 3.84
C SER A 77 -8.85 4.82 2.33
N GLN A 78 -9.17 3.75 1.58
CA GLN A 78 -9.07 3.74 0.12
C GLN A 78 -9.96 4.82 -0.52
N ARG A 79 -11.14 5.08 0.06
CA ARG A 79 -12.03 6.14 -0.41
C ARG A 79 -11.40 7.54 -0.22
N ILE A 80 -10.76 7.80 0.93
CA ILE A 80 -10.04 9.07 1.18
C ILE A 80 -8.87 9.21 0.19
N TYR A 81 -8.11 8.13 -0.03
CA TYR A 81 -7.01 8.12 -0.98
C TYR A 81 -7.47 8.41 -2.42
N ALA A 82 -8.53 7.74 -2.88
CA ALA A 82 -9.10 7.97 -4.21
C ALA A 82 -9.62 9.41 -4.39
N LEU A 83 -10.29 9.96 -3.36
CA LEU A 83 -10.66 11.38 -3.37
C LEU A 83 -9.44 12.29 -3.45
N GLY A 84 -8.35 11.98 -2.74
CA GLY A 84 -7.09 12.72 -2.84
C GLY A 84 -6.48 12.69 -4.25
N LEU A 85 -6.76 11.67 -5.06
CA LEU A 85 -6.44 11.60 -6.49
C LEU A 85 -7.52 12.21 -7.39
N SER A 86 -8.60 12.75 -6.81
CA SER A 86 -9.78 13.27 -7.55
C SER A 86 -10.35 12.23 -8.54
N CYS A 87 -10.52 10.98 -8.05
CA CYS A 87 -11.04 9.85 -8.82
C CYS A 87 -11.89 8.91 -7.95
N LYS A 88 -12.50 7.89 -8.58
CA LYS A 88 -13.15 6.79 -7.87
C LYS A 88 -12.13 5.71 -7.50
N GLU A 89 -12.46 4.88 -6.50
CA GLU A 89 -11.55 3.83 -5.99
C GLU A 89 -11.05 2.87 -7.09
N HIS A 90 -11.92 2.49 -8.03
CA HIS A 90 -11.56 1.60 -9.13
C HIS A 90 -10.72 2.26 -10.25
N GLU A 91 -10.59 3.58 -10.24
CA GLU A 91 -9.82 4.36 -11.23
C GLU A 91 -8.38 4.62 -10.75
N VAL A 92 -8.05 4.28 -9.52
CA VAL A 92 -6.75 4.59 -8.88
C VAL A 92 -5.59 3.99 -9.68
N GLU A 93 -5.69 2.72 -10.11
CA GLU A 93 -4.65 2.05 -10.91
C GLU A 93 -4.41 2.77 -12.25
N GLU A 94 -5.48 3.17 -12.94
CA GLU A 94 -5.40 3.90 -14.22
C GLU A 94 -4.73 5.27 -14.05
N ILE A 95 -5.08 6.00 -12.97
CA ILE A 95 -4.47 7.30 -12.67
C ILE A 95 -2.96 7.17 -12.44
N TRP A 96 -2.53 6.17 -11.67
CA TRP A 96 -1.12 5.90 -11.43
C TRP A 96 -0.39 5.47 -12.69
N THR A 97 -0.94 4.53 -13.45
CA THR A 97 -0.36 4.06 -14.72
C THR A 97 -0.09 5.23 -15.65
N ARG A 98 -1.10 6.10 -15.86
CA ARG A 98 -0.96 7.27 -16.69
C ARG A 98 0.07 8.27 -16.18
N ALA A 99 0.12 8.51 -14.87
CA ALA A 99 1.06 9.46 -14.28
C ALA A 99 2.52 8.98 -14.42
N LEU A 100 2.76 7.66 -14.29
CA LEU A 100 4.08 7.06 -14.49
C LEU A 100 4.53 7.10 -15.97
N GLU A 101 3.59 6.91 -16.91
CA GLU A 101 3.87 6.98 -18.34
C GLU A 101 4.05 8.42 -18.86
N LYS A 102 3.36 9.38 -18.26
CA LYS A 102 3.31 10.78 -18.71
C LYS A 102 3.42 11.74 -17.52
N PRO A 103 4.58 11.80 -16.86
CA PRO A 103 4.83 12.84 -15.87
C PRO A 103 4.74 14.23 -16.52
N LEU A 104 4.32 15.24 -15.76
CA LEU A 104 4.18 16.62 -16.26
C LEU A 104 5.18 17.53 -15.56
N GLU A 105 6.10 18.09 -16.33
CA GLU A 105 7.13 19.00 -15.83
C GLU A 105 6.51 20.21 -15.11
N PRO A 106 7.03 20.59 -13.93
CA PRO A 106 6.51 21.73 -13.18
C PRO A 106 6.82 23.06 -13.85
N VAL A 107 6.07 24.09 -13.48
CA VAL A 107 6.24 25.46 -13.98
C VAL A 107 6.71 26.37 -12.88
N LEU A 108 7.78 27.13 -13.11
CA LEU A 108 8.28 28.11 -12.14
C LEU A 108 7.46 29.40 -12.23
N VAL A 109 6.90 29.82 -11.08
CA VAL A 109 6.18 31.10 -10.94
C VAL A 109 6.94 32.06 -10.03
N ARG A 110 6.59 33.34 -10.08
CA ARG A 110 7.29 34.38 -9.30
C ARG A 110 6.86 34.44 -7.84
N GLU A 111 5.60 34.14 -7.56
CA GLU A 111 4.96 34.25 -6.25
C GLU A 111 4.09 33.02 -6.00
N GLY A 112 3.95 32.61 -4.74
CA GLY A 112 3.11 31.50 -4.32
C GLY A 112 2.52 31.73 -2.94
N GLU A 113 1.33 31.17 -2.68
CA GLU A 113 0.63 31.27 -1.39
C GLU A 113 1.53 30.85 -0.22
N VAL A 114 2.40 29.85 -0.42
CA VAL A 114 3.32 29.37 0.62
C VAL A 114 4.32 30.42 1.11
N GLN A 115 4.46 31.53 0.43
CA GLN A 115 5.38 32.63 0.79
C GLN A 115 4.65 33.88 1.25
N GLU A 116 3.38 33.81 1.62
CA GLU A 116 2.64 34.96 2.18
C GLU A 116 3.18 35.42 3.54
N VAL A 117 3.72 34.48 4.33
CA VAL A 117 4.38 34.75 5.61
C VAL A 117 5.78 34.13 5.57
N ILE A 118 6.79 34.93 5.95
CA ILE A 118 8.20 34.53 5.88
C ILE A 118 8.87 34.78 7.22
N TYR A 119 9.55 33.80 7.76
CA TYR A 119 10.41 33.86 8.93
C TYR A 119 11.82 33.46 8.54
N ASP A 120 12.74 34.42 8.48
CA ASP A 120 14.17 34.21 8.26
C ASP A 120 14.99 35.02 9.26
N GLY A 121 16.29 34.78 9.32
CA GLY A 121 17.22 35.51 10.18
C GLY A 121 16.71 35.71 11.62
N GLU A 122 16.72 36.97 12.10
CA GLU A 122 16.22 37.28 13.45
C GLU A 122 14.71 37.01 13.62
N ALA A 123 13.90 37.18 12.56
CA ALA A 123 12.47 36.93 12.64
C ALA A 123 12.19 35.44 12.89
N LEU A 124 12.98 34.54 12.31
CA LEU A 124 12.90 33.10 12.55
C LEU A 124 13.20 32.75 14.02
N VAL A 125 14.28 33.34 14.59
CA VAL A 125 14.66 33.12 16.00
C VAL A 125 13.55 33.62 16.93
N ARG A 126 13.07 34.86 16.72
CA ARG A 126 12.01 35.47 17.54
C ARG A 126 10.68 34.73 17.44
N SER A 127 10.39 34.09 16.29
CA SER A 127 9.16 33.32 16.10
C SER A 127 9.13 32.02 16.90
N GLY A 128 10.24 31.54 17.43
CA GLY A 128 10.37 30.23 18.08
C GLY A 128 10.61 29.09 17.08
N GLY A 129 10.79 29.38 15.78
CA GLY A 129 11.11 28.37 14.76
C GLY A 129 10.12 27.23 14.70
N LEU A 130 10.62 25.99 14.74
CA LEU A 130 9.81 24.77 14.69
C LEU A 130 8.84 24.60 15.87
N TYR A 131 9.13 25.22 17.02
CA TYR A 131 8.28 25.12 18.22
C TYR A 131 6.94 25.85 18.08
N ARG A 132 6.78 26.72 17.07
CA ARG A 132 5.48 27.33 16.76
C ARG A 132 4.53 26.40 16.00
N LEU A 133 5.04 25.30 15.44
CA LEU A 133 4.25 24.34 14.69
C LEU A 133 3.65 23.28 15.64
N PRO A 134 2.39 22.88 15.47
CA PRO A 134 1.72 21.89 16.32
C PRO A 134 2.16 20.46 15.98
N ILE A 135 3.46 20.18 16.03
CA ILE A 135 4.04 18.89 15.67
C ILE A 135 3.75 17.88 16.77
N PRO A 136 2.98 16.79 16.53
CA PRO A 136 2.61 15.84 17.56
C PRO A 136 3.72 14.82 17.87
N ILE A 137 3.63 14.20 19.05
CA ILE A 137 4.33 12.95 19.36
C ILE A 137 3.49 11.79 18.78
N SER A 138 4.12 10.92 17.99
CA SER A 138 3.42 9.85 17.28
C SER A 138 3.10 8.66 18.18
N THR A 139 4.05 8.27 19.06
CA THR A 139 3.94 7.12 19.97
C THR A 139 4.24 7.59 21.40
N PRO A 140 3.29 8.32 22.04
CA PRO A 140 3.50 8.85 23.39
C PRO A 140 3.91 7.74 24.37
N GLY A 141 4.94 8.02 25.21
CA GLY A 141 5.52 7.07 26.16
C GLY A 141 6.71 6.27 25.61
N PHE A 142 6.98 6.38 24.29
CA PHE A 142 8.10 5.68 23.64
C PHE A 142 8.96 6.60 22.77
N ASP A 143 8.34 7.43 21.91
CA ASP A 143 9.10 8.42 21.14
C ASP A 143 9.77 9.44 22.08
N ASN A 144 11.01 9.81 21.80
CA ASN A 144 11.73 10.77 22.65
C ASN A 144 11.47 12.25 22.27
N GLY A 145 10.54 12.52 21.35
CA GLY A 145 10.15 13.86 20.95
C GLY A 145 9.12 13.88 19.82
N PRO A 146 8.66 15.07 19.40
CA PRO A 146 7.80 15.23 18.24
C PRO A 146 8.55 14.93 16.94
N TYR A 147 7.83 14.47 15.90
CA TYR A 147 8.38 14.14 14.59
C TYR A 147 7.57 14.75 13.45
N LEU A 148 8.26 15.27 12.44
CA LEU A 148 7.68 15.53 11.12
C LEU A 148 7.41 14.17 10.47
N THR A 149 6.14 13.77 10.34
CA THR A 149 5.75 12.45 9.81
C THR A 149 5.26 12.49 8.37
N ALA A 150 4.78 13.66 7.90
CA ALA A 150 4.26 13.88 6.56
C ALA A 150 5.13 14.87 5.73
N GLY A 151 6.34 15.16 6.18
CA GLY A 151 7.24 16.07 5.47
C GLY A 151 7.73 15.49 4.16
N CYS A 152 7.48 16.18 3.05
CA CYS A 152 8.07 15.88 1.75
C CYS A 152 9.38 16.66 1.62
N TRP A 153 10.50 15.96 1.68
CA TRP A 153 11.84 16.55 1.65
C TRP A 153 12.33 16.66 0.21
N ILE A 154 12.69 17.85 -0.18
CA ILE A 154 13.25 18.17 -1.51
C ILE A 154 14.74 18.43 -1.37
N THR A 155 15.54 17.78 -2.19
CA THR A 155 16.99 17.97 -2.34
C THR A 155 17.37 17.92 -3.81
N LYS A 156 18.55 18.43 -4.18
CA LYS A 156 19.13 18.30 -5.52
C LYS A 156 20.47 17.58 -5.48
N ASP A 157 20.73 16.78 -6.49
CA ASP A 157 22.05 16.21 -6.73
C ASP A 157 23.04 17.34 -7.03
N PRO A 158 24.14 17.49 -6.25
CA PRO A 158 25.09 18.58 -6.41
C PRO A 158 25.96 18.48 -7.68
N GLU A 159 25.83 17.42 -8.47
CA GLU A 159 26.56 17.20 -9.72
C GLU A 159 25.68 17.37 -10.95
N THR A 160 24.47 16.84 -10.90
CA THR A 160 23.57 16.80 -12.04
C THR A 160 22.42 17.80 -11.95
N GLY A 161 22.14 18.32 -10.74
CA GLY A 161 20.98 19.18 -10.49
C GLY A 161 19.65 18.40 -10.46
N VAL A 162 19.67 17.07 -10.58
CA VAL A 162 18.48 16.24 -10.52
C VAL A 162 17.83 16.37 -9.14
N ARG A 163 16.56 16.71 -9.14
CA ARG A 163 15.75 16.87 -7.94
C ARG A 163 15.25 15.52 -7.43
N ASN A 164 15.11 15.41 -6.11
CA ASN A 164 14.41 14.33 -5.45
C ASN A 164 13.42 14.90 -4.46
N MET A 165 12.24 14.32 -4.37
CA MET A 165 11.26 14.59 -3.32
C MET A 165 10.84 13.29 -2.65
N GLY A 166 11.15 13.14 -1.35
CA GLY A 166 10.82 11.91 -0.60
C GLY A 166 10.24 12.21 0.78
N VAL A 167 9.39 11.32 1.31
CA VAL A 167 8.90 11.42 2.68
C VAL A 167 9.90 10.74 3.62
N TYR A 168 10.47 11.53 4.52
CA TYR A 168 11.38 11.10 5.57
C TYR A 168 10.90 11.62 6.92
N ARG A 169 11.08 10.84 8.00
CA ARG A 169 10.78 11.33 9.35
C ARG A 169 11.85 12.33 9.80
N GLY A 170 11.42 13.36 10.52
CA GLY A 170 12.31 14.37 11.07
C GLY A 170 12.06 14.59 12.57
N GLN A 171 12.98 14.13 13.43
CA GLN A 171 12.91 14.37 14.86
C GLN A 171 13.14 15.84 15.21
N ILE A 172 12.25 16.46 15.95
CA ILE A 172 12.47 17.83 16.43
C ILE A 172 13.51 17.82 17.54
N LYS A 173 14.64 18.45 17.30
CA LYS A 173 15.80 18.52 18.21
C LYS A 173 16.03 19.92 18.81
N GLY A 174 15.31 20.90 18.32
CA GLY A 174 15.39 22.29 18.77
C GLY A 174 14.52 23.21 17.93
N PRO A 175 14.47 24.51 18.28
CA PRO A 175 13.65 25.47 17.54
C PRO A 175 14.12 25.66 16.09
N LEU A 176 15.41 25.49 15.81
CA LEU A 176 16.02 25.65 14.49
C LEU A 176 16.71 24.36 14.00
N LYS A 177 16.34 23.22 14.58
CA LYS A 177 17.03 21.96 14.29
C LYS A 177 16.08 20.77 14.31
N THR A 178 16.17 19.94 13.29
CA THR A 178 15.51 18.62 13.24
C THR A 178 16.47 17.55 12.73
N GLY A 179 16.22 16.29 13.05
CA GLY A 179 16.84 15.16 12.37
C GLY A 179 16.22 14.95 11.00
N ILE A 180 16.84 14.13 10.20
CA ILE A 180 16.28 13.52 8.99
C ILE A 180 16.74 12.07 8.90
N MET A 181 15.80 11.11 8.94
CA MET A 181 16.12 9.70 8.84
C MET A 181 15.99 9.22 7.40
N TRP A 182 17.08 8.75 6.85
CA TRP A 182 17.13 8.09 5.54
C TRP A 182 17.78 6.71 5.63
N GLY A 183 17.38 5.79 4.76
CA GLY A 183 18.13 4.55 4.53
C GLY A 183 19.20 4.76 3.45
N SER A 184 20.25 3.97 3.47
CA SER A 184 21.40 4.06 2.57
C SER A 184 21.11 4.02 1.07
N LEU A 185 19.93 3.49 0.67
CA LEU A 185 19.50 3.42 -0.73
C LEU A 185 18.53 4.54 -1.13
N LYS A 186 18.35 5.56 -0.30
CA LYS A 186 17.48 6.70 -0.61
C LYS A 186 18.25 7.78 -1.38
N HIS A 187 17.57 8.42 -2.34
CA HIS A 187 18.19 9.44 -3.19
C HIS A 187 18.75 10.61 -2.36
N CYS A 188 18.06 11.03 -1.30
CA CYS A 188 18.55 12.06 -0.39
C CYS A 188 19.89 11.66 0.27
N ALA A 189 20.07 10.40 0.68
CA ALA A 189 21.34 9.91 1.21
C ALA A 189 22.45 9.95 0.16
N MET A 190 22.13 9.58 -1.10
CA MET A 190 23.09 9.67 -2.22
C MET A 190 23.51 11.13 -2.48
N HIS A 191 22.57 12.09 -2.42
CA HIS A 191 22.90 13.52 -2.55
C HIS A 191 23.80 13.98 -1.41
N TRP A 192 23.51 13.55 -0.18
CA TRP A 192 24.33 13.86 0.99
C TRP A 192 25.75 13.30 0.87
N GLU A 193 25.93 12.05 0.43
CA GLU A 193 27.23 11.44 0.22
C GLU A 193 28.06 12.21 -0.82
N LYS A 194 27.45 12.67 -1.91
CA LYS A 194 28.12 13.52 -2.91
C LYS A 194 28.50 14.88 -2.35
N CYS A 195 27.65 15.49 -1.52
CA CYS A 195 27.97 16.73 -0.81
C CYS A 195 29.13 16.54 0.16
N ASN A 196 29.17 15.43 0.91
CA ASN A 196 30.28 15.08 1.79
C ASN A 196 31.60 15.00 1.02
N GLN A 197 31.61 14.31 -0.14
CA GLN A 197 32.82 14.22 -1.00
C GLN A 197 33.32 15.60 -1.47
N LYS A 198 32.41 16.56 -1.64
CA LYS A 198 32.74 17.94 -2.05
C LYS A 198 33.03 18.88 -0.87
N GLY A 199 32.81 18.45 0.38
CA GLY A 199 32.97 19.27 1.57
C GLY A 199 31.95 20.42 1.65
N ILE A 200 30.74 20.26 1.11
CA ILE A 200 29.67 21.27 1.12
C ILE A 200 28.43 20.72 1.82
N PRO A 201 27.62 21.55 2.49
CA PRO A 201 26.35 21.13 3.03
C PRO A 201 25.35 20.81 1.90
N LEU A 202 24.38 19.92 2.16
CA LEU A 202 23.27 19.65 1.24
C LEU A 202 22.12 20.62 1.54
N ASP A 203 21.71 21.42 0.55
CA ASP A 203 20.50 22.22 0.61
C ASP A 203 19.26 21.33 0.65
N ALA A 204 18.32 21.63 1.54
CA ALA A 204 17.08 20.89 1.66
C ALA A 204 15.88 21.79 1.98
N ALA A 205 14.69 21.36 1.57
CA ALA A 205 13.43 21.99 1.94
C ALA A 205 12.40 20.92 2.32
N VAL A 206 11.63 21.18 3.37
CA VAL A 206 10.55 20.29 3.83
C VAL A 206 9.21 20.92 3.51
N VAL A 207 8.43 20.26 2.69
CA VAL A 207 7.06 20.67 2.32
C VAL A 207 6.06 19.94 3.19
N LEU A 208 5.15 20.68 3.84
CA LEU A 208 4.09 20.18 4.67
C LEU A 208 2.75 20.70 4.15
N GLY A 209 1.83 19.80 3.84
CA GLY A 209 0.54 20.15 3.23
C GLY A 209 0.65 20.49 1.74
N GLY A 210 -0.44 21.04 1.20
CA GLY A 210 -0.62 21.27 -0.24
C GLY A 210 -1.52 20.22 -0.88
N PRO A 211 -1.67 20.22 -2.22
CA PRO A 211 -2.45 19.22 -2.93
C PRO A 211 -1.96 17.80 -2.62
N PRO A 212 -2.84 16.81 -2.37
CA PRO A 212 -2.45 15.46 -1.94
C PRO A 212 -1.47 14.74 -2.87
N CYS A 213 -1.50 15.03 -4.19
CA CYS A 213 -0.59 14.45 -5.18
C CYS A 213 0.90 14.64 -4.83
N ILE A 214 1.26 15.72 -4.12
CA ILE A 214 2.63 15.97 -3.67
C ILE A 214 3.10 14.84 -2.76
N THR A 215 2.36 14.56 -1.70
CA THR A 215 2.72 13.48 -0.76
C THR A 215 2.61 12.11 -1.40
N TYR A 216 1.63 11.88 -2.27
CA TYR A 216 1.47 10.60 -2.96
C TYR A 216 2.67 10.29 -3.87
N ALA A 217 3.15 11.27 -4.63
CA ALA A 217 4.36 11.10 -5.45
C ALA A 217 5.62 10.94 -4.60
N ALA A 218 5.76 11.71 -3.52
CA ALA A 218 6.94 11.69 -2.65
C ALA A 218 7.18 10.36 -1.92
N VAL A 219 6.16 9.50 -1.76
CA VAL A 219 6.33 8.18 -1.14
C VAL A 219 6.75 7.09 -2.14
N GLN A 220 6.77 7.38 -3.45
CA GLN A 220 7.03 6.36 -4.48
C GLN A 220 8.52 6.03 -4.63
N PRO A 221 8.87 4.75 -4.76
CA PRO A 221 10.24 4.33 -5.00
C PRO A 221 10.57 4.40 -6.52
N VAL A 222 10.51 5.58 -7.11
CA VAL A 222 10.89 5.77 -8.52
C VAL A 222 12.40 5.59 -8.74
N ALA A 223 12.80 5.40 -10.00
CA ALA A 223 14.22 5.29 -10.35
C ALA A 223 14.93 6.63 -10.11
N TYR A 224 16.27 6.56 -9.83
CA TYR A 224 17.09 7.77 -9.73
C TYR A 224 17.05 8.56 -11.04
N GLY A 225 16.80 9.86 -10.93
CA GLY A 225 16.69 10.75 -12.09
C GLY A 225 15.24 11.02 -12.54
N ILE A 226 14.25 10.35 -11.95
CA ILE A 226 12.84 10.69 -12.15
C ILE A 226 12.44 11.73 -11.09
N ASP A 227 11.89 12.86 -11.54
CA ASP A 227 11.41 13.93 -10.68
C ASP A 227 10.01 13.59 -10.13
N GLU A 228 9.92 13.38 -8.82
CA GLU A 228 8.65 13.10 -8.15
C GLU A 228 7.67 14.29 -8.24
N ILE A 229 8.15 15.52 -8.44
CA ILE A 229 7.28 16.68 -8.65
C ILE A 229 6.60 16.60 -10.03
N ALA A 230 7.33 16.16 -11.06
CA ALA A 230 6.72 15.90 -12.36
C ALA A 230 5.70 14.75 -12.30
N LEU A 231 6.00 13.71 -11.53
CA LEU A 231 5.06 12.63 -11.26
C LEU A 231 3.78 13.14 -10.55
N ALA A 232 3.92 14.03 -9.55
CA ALA A 232 2.79 14.68 -8.88
C ALA A 232 1.95 15.50 -9.87
N GLY A 233 2.57 16.19 -10.83
CA GLY A 233 1.90 16.84 -11.95
C GLY A 233 1.09 15.85 -12.80
N GLY A 234 1.65 14.67 -13.08
CA GLY A 234 0.96 13.57 -13.76
C GLY A 234 -0.28 13.08 -13.01
N LEU A 235 -0.19 12.91 -11.70
CA LEU A 235 -1.32 12.57 -10.82
C LEU A 235 -2.39 13.67 -10.81
N ALA A 236 -1.96 14.93 -10.74
CA ALA A 236 -2.85 16.09 -10.80
C ALA A 236 -3.44 16.34 -12.20
N ARG A 237 -2.86 15.74 -13.24
CA ARG A 237 -3.22 15.99 -14.65
C ARG A 237 -3.00 17.45 -15.09
N THR A 238 -2.16 18.16 -14.37
CA THR A 238 -1.73 19.53 -14.64
C THR A 238 -0.33 19.76 -14.06
N PRO A 239 0.55 20.54 -14.72
CA PRO A 239 1.84 20.92 -14.16
C PRO A 239 1.68 21.57 -12.78
N LEU A 240 2.54 21.21 -11.81
CA LEU A 240 2.60 21.90 -10.53
C LEU A 240 3.33 23.23 -10.67
N GLU A 241 2.83 24.28 -10.04
CA GLU A 241 3.51 25.55 -9.92
C GLU A 241 4.53 25.50 -8.77
N LEU A 242 5.76 25.95 -9.05
CA LEU A 242 6.85 26.04 -8.07
C LEU A 242 7.28 27.48 -7.88
N VAL A 243 7.75 27.79 -6.66
CA VAL A 243 8.45 29.05 -6.32
C VAL A 243 9.86 28.75 -5.83
N ARG A 244 10.79 29.67 -6.04
CA ARG A 244 12.15 29.57 -5.48
C ARG A 244 12.12 29.72 -3.97
N CYS A 245 12.90 28.91 -3.28
CA CYS A 245 13.18 29.08 -1.86
C CYS A 245 13.85 30.43 -1.57
N LYS A 246 13.81 30.86 -0.31
CA LYS A 246 14.37 32.15 0.12
C LYS A 246 15.85 32.04 0.50
N THR A 247 16.28 30.92 1.07
CA THR A 247 17.60 30.75 1.69
C THR A 247 18.44 29.63 1.13
N VAL A 248 17.85 28.75 0.26
CA VAL A 248 18.52 27.61 -0.38
C VAL A 248 18.21 27.59 -1.88
N ASP A 249 19.08 26.97 -2.69
CA ASP A 249 18.91 26.91 -4.15
C ASP A 249 18.00 25.75 -4.58
N LEU A 250 16.75 25.83 -4.11
CA LEU A 250 15.70 24.84 -4.41
C LEU A 250 14.42 25.53 -4.85
N GLU A 251 13.53 24.77 -5.48
CA GLU A 251 12.15 25.15 -5.77
C GLU A 251 11.19 24.23 -5.01
N VAL A 252 10.07 24.82 -4.54
CA VAL A 252 9.04 24.16 -3.75
C VAL A 252 7.65 24.46 -4.31
N PRO A 253 6.64 23.58 -4.10
CA PRO A 253 5.29 23.82 -4.56
C PRO A 253 4.71 25.15 -4.05
N ALA A 254 4.26 26.00 -4.97
CA ALA A 254 3.75 27.33 -4.70
C ALA A 254 2.50 27.35 -3.79
N HIS A 255 1.72 26.28 -3.80
CA HIS A 255 0.46 26.11 -3.06
C HIS A 255 0.57 25.14 -1.87
N ALA A 256 1.80 24.87 -1.40
CA ALA A 256 2.01 24.16 -0.14
C ALA A 256 1.49 25.00 1.05
N ASP A 257 1.24 24.33 2.18
CA ASP A 257 0.79 25.05 3.38
C ASP A 257 1.96 25.65 4.16
N ILE A 258 3.02 24.86 4.38
CA ILE A 258 4.22 25.26 5.12
C ILE A 258 5.45 24.71 4.39
N VAL A 259 6.51 25.52 4.30
CA VAL A 259 7.83 25.08 3.84
C VAL A 259 8.87 25.47 4.88
N ILE A 260 9.76 24.53 5.19
CA ILE A 260 10.90 24.71 6.09
C ILE A 260 12.15 24.54 5.23
N GLU A 261 12.94 25.60 5.10
CA GLU A 261 14.19 25.62 4.32
C GLU A 261 15.39 25.50 5.25
N GLY A 262 16.45 24.89 4.77
CA GLY A 262 17.68 24.79 5.56
C GLY A 262 18.77 23.94 4.89
N LYS A 263 19.76 23.59 5.68
CA LYS A 263 20.95 22.87 5.24
C LYS A 263 21.19 21.63 6.09
N ILE A 264 21.70 20.59 5.46
CA ILE A 264 22.14 19.36 6.10
C ILE A 264 23.67 19.34 6.04
N PRO A 265 24.38 19.53 7.17
CA PRO A 265 25.83 19.38 7.23
C PRO A 265 26.24 18.00 6.69
N SER A 266 27.25 17.96 5.85
CA SER A 266 27.70 16.72 5.23
C SER A 266 28.83 16.02 5.99
N ASP A 267 29.28 16.62 7.07
CA ASP A 267 30.37 16.16 7.94
C ASP A 267 29.92 15.81 9.38
N TYR A 268 28.58 15.78 9.60
CA TYR A 268 28.03 15.58 10.94
C TYR A 268 26.73 14.77 10.95
N LEU A 269 26.62 13.82 11.87
CA LEU A 269 25.44 12.99 12.08
C LEU A 269 25.09 12.95 13.58
N GLU A 270 23.81 12.75 13.89
CA GLU A 270 23.32 12.58 15.27
C GLU A 270 22.44 11.34 15.40
N PRO A 271 22.30 10.74 16.60
CA PRO A 271 21.29 9.74 16.85
C PRO A 271 19.87 10.26 16.57
N ASP A 272 19.05 9.47 15.87
CA ASP A 272 17.62 9.69 15.64
C ASP A 272 16.85 8.51 16.23
N GLY A 273 15.79 8.77 16.97
CA GLY A 273 14.99 7.75 17.63
C GLY A 273 15.10 7.81 19.16
N PRO A 274 14.40 6.91 19.90
CA PRO A 274 13.50 5.88 19.38
C PRO A 274 12.25 6.45 18.69
N PHE A 275 11.71 5.70 17.73
CA PHE A 275 10.50 6.06 17.00
C PHE A 275 9.70 4.81 16.59
N GLY A 276 8.37 4.89 16.68
CA GLY A 276 7.46 3.82 16.27
C GLY A 276 7.45 3.64 14.75
N GLU A 277 7.72 2.41 14.26
CA GLU A 277 7.83 2.12 12.84
C GLU A 277 6.66 1.29 12.30
N ALA A 278 6.47 1.34 10.98
CA ALA A 278 5.37 0.68 10.29
C ALA A 278 5.39 -0.86 10.40
N HIS A 279 6.54 -1.47 10.70
CA HIS A 279 6.64 -2.90 10.99
C HIS A 279 6.03 -3.29 12.37
N GLY A 280 5.52 -2.33 13.12
CA GLY A 280 4.78 -2.56 14.35
C GLY A 280 5.60 -2.52 15.63
N TYR A 281 6.89 -2.21 15.53
CA TYR A 281 7.81 -2.13 16.67
C TYR A 281 8.52 -0.77 16.67
N LEU A 282 9.16 -0.45 17.77
CA LEU A 282 10.04 0.72 17.84
C LEU A 282 11.33 0.47 17.08
N ASP A 283 11.79 1.47 16.35
CA ASP A 283 13.17 1.60 15.92
C ASP A 283 13.98 2.16 17.09
N PRO A 284 15.00 1.46 17.61
CA PRO A 284 15.78 1.92 18.76
C PRO A 284 16.60 3.18 18.47
N GLY A 285 16.75 3.54 17.21
CA GLY A 285 17.52 4.67 16.75
C GLY A 285 18.83 4.29 16.09
N ASP A 286 19.30 5.17 15.22
CA ASP A 286 20.55 5.03 14.46
C ASP A 286 21.14 6.42 14.19
N LEU A 287 22.39 6.49 13.70
CA LEU A 287 22.98 7.74 13.26
C LEU A 287 22.34 8.23 11.98
N ASN A 288 21.87 9.47 11.97
CA ASN A 288 21.16 10.08 10.85
C ASN A 288 21.57 11.56 10.66
N GLY A 289 21.14 12.14 9.53
CA GLY A 289 21.45 13.53 9.21
C GLY A 289 20.77 14.52 10.18
N VAL A 290 21.35 15.70 10.24
CA VAL A 290 20.82 16.85 10.97
C VAL A 290 20.44 17.91 9.97
N PHE A 291 19.29 18.53 10.14
CA PHE A 291 18.82 19.63 9.32
C PHE A 291 18.76 20.92 10.14
N GLU A 292 19.51 21.92 9.71
CA GLU A 292 19.59 23.24 10.31
C GLU A 292 18.66 24.18 9.56
N VAL A 293 17.64 24.70 10.25
CA VAL A 293 16.59 25.52 9.66
C VAL A 293 17.08 26.97 9.46
N THR A 294 16.92 27.47 8.24
CA THR A 294 17.31 28.84 7.86
C THR A 294 16.12 29.76 7.55
N CYS A 295 14.96 29.14 7.14
CA CYS A 295 13.74 29.89 6.87
C CYS A 295 12.52 29.00 7.07
N ILE A 296 11.41 29.57 7.50
CA ILE A 296 10.08 28.96 7.48
C ILE A 296 9.14 29.91 6.73
N THR A 297 8.48 29.40 5.70
CA THR A 297 7.43 30.12 4.97
C THR A 297 6.11 29.39 5.05
N HIS A 298 5.00 30.13 5.06
CA HIS A 298 3.66 29.53 5.03
C HIS A 298 2.61 30.50 4.49
N LYS A 299 1.46 29.99 4.05
CA LYS A 299 0.30 30.83 3.76
C LYS A 299 -0.29 31.45 5.03
N LYS A 300 -1.14 32.46 4.88
CA LYS A 300 -1.77 33.14 6.03
C LYS A 300 -2.53 32.20 6.95
N ASN A 301 -3.23 31.23 6.38
CA ASN A 301 -4.03 30.23 7.11
C ASN A 301 -3.55 28.82 6.75
N PRO A 302 -2.38 28.38 7.22
CA PRO A 302 -1.84 27.08 6.90
C PRO A 302 -2.54 25.97 7.68
N VAL A 303 -2.52 24.77 7.15
CA VAL A 303 -2.90 23.53 7.85
C VAL A 303 -1.65 22.68 8.00
N TYR A 304 -1.34 22.26 9.23
CA TYR A 304 -0.28 21.30 9.47
C TYR A 304 -0.79 19.88 9.17
N VAL A 305 -0.09 19.15 8.33
CA VAL A 305 -0.42 17.75 8.03
C VAL A 305 0.49 16.83 8.82
N SER A 306 -0.11 15.90 9.56
CA SER A 306 0.60 14.81 10.23
C SER A 306 0.04 13.47 9.77
N MET A 307 0.85 12.41 9.79
CA MET A 307 0.52 11.11 9.25
C MET A 307 0.72 10.01 10.27
N ILE A 308 -0.25 9.12 10.39
CA ILE A 308 -0.10 7.88 11.15
C ILE A 308 0.76 6.90 10.34
N SER A 309 1.93 6.50 10.88
CA SER A 309 2.88 5.65 10.16
C SER A 309 3.41 4.44 10.94
N GLN A 310 2.98 4.26 12.19
CA GLN A 310 3.39 3.16 13.06
C GLN A 310 2.65 1.85 12.70
N LEU A 311 2.52 0.93 13.65
CA LEU A 311 1.86 -0.37 13.47
C LEU A 311 0.68 -0.30 12.48
N THR A 312 0.74 -1.11 11.45
CA THR A 312 -0.29 -1.21 10.42
C THR A 312 -1.59 -1.88 10.93
N PRO A 313 -2.76 -1.59 10.33
CA PRO A 313 -2.99 -0.65 9.25
C PRO A 313 -2.69 0.80 9.66
N SER A 314 -2.26 1.60 8.70
CA SER A 314 -1.88 2.98 8.94
C SER A 314 -2.04 3.82 7.67
N GLU A 315 -2.08 5.14 7.83
CA GLU A 315 -2.19 6.06 6.70
C GLU A 315 -1.01 5.92 5.74
N SER A 316 0.23 5.81 6.26
CA SER A 316 1.42 5.66 5.43
C SER A 316 1.47 4.32 4.69
N SER A 317 0.91 3.23 5.25
CA SER A 317 0.82 1.95 4.56
C SER A 317 -0.20 2.00 3.44
N LYS A 318 -1.34 2.64 3.65
CA LYS A 318 -2.38 2.81 2.63
C LYS A 318 -1.89 3.64 1.43
N ILE A 319 -1.18 4.75 1.65
CA ILE A 319 -0.60 5.57 0.58
C ILE A 319 0.32 4.73 -0.33
N LYS A 320 1.13 3.87 0.27
CA LYS A 320 2.09 3.03 -0.47
C LYS A 320 1.42 1.91 -1.25
N GLN A 321 0.33 1.36 -0.74
CA GLN A 321 -0.30 0.14 -1.26
C GLN A 321 -0.60 0.24 -2.76
N SER A 322 -1.48 1.15 -3.15
CA SER A 322 -2.00 1.23 -4.52
C SER A 322 -0.90 1.48 -5.56
N ALA A 323 0.05 2.34 -5.24
CA ALA A 323 1.13 2.64 -6.17
C ALA A 323 2.15 1.50 -6.29
N TYR A 324 2.48 0.81 -5.19
CA TYR A 324 3.37 -0.36 -5.24
C TYR A 324 2.72 -1.54 -5.98
N GLU A 325 1.41 -1.74 -5.80
CA GLU A 325 0.65 -2.75 -6.55
C GLU A 325 0.69 -2.45 -8.06
N THR A 326 0.47 -1.19 -8.45
CA THR A 326 0.54 -0.75 -9.86
C THR A 326 1.93 -0.97 -10.45
N LEU A 327 3.00 -0.57 -9.76
CA LEU A 327 4.38 -0.76 -10.23
C LEU A 327 4.73 -2.24 -10.40
N ALA A 328 4.36 -3.08 -9.43
CA ALA A 328 4.60 -4.52 -9.51
C ALA A 328 3.83 -5.15 -10.67
N LEU A 329 2.58 -4.74 -10.89
CA LEU A 329 1.75 -5.23 -11.98
C LEU A 329 2.30 -4.83 -13.35
N GLN A 330 2.75 -3.58 -13.51
CA GLN A 330 3.41 -3.12 -14.75
C GLN A 330 4.68 -3.91 -15.04
N HIS A 331 5.53 -4.11 -14.03
CA HIS A 331 6.74 -4.92 -14.16
C HIS A 331 6.42 -6.35 -14.65
N LEU A 332 5.45 -7.01 -14.04
CA LEU A 332 5.04 -8.36 -14.44
C LEU A 332 4.50 -8.42 -15.88
N ARG A 333 3.72 -7.43 -16.30
CA ARG A 333 3.13 -7.39 -17.64
C ARG A 333 4.11 -6.96 -18.72
N GLN A 334 4.88 -5.89 -18.47
CA GLN A 334 5.70 -5.23 -19.49
C GLN A 334 7.11 -5.83 -19.58
N ASP A 335 7.77 -6.05 -18.43
CA ASP A 335 9.16 -6.50 -18.41
C ASP A 335 9.26 -8.02 -18.41
N VAL A 336 8.38 -8.72 -17.68
CA VAL A 336 8.41 -10.19 -17.57
C VAL A 336 7.55 -10.86 -18.64
N GLY A 337 6.49 -10.20 -19.10
CA GLY A 337 5.60 -10.68 -20.14
C GLY A 337 4.73 -11.85 -19.69
N VAL A 338 4.18 -11.80 -18.45
CA VAL A 338 3.20 -12.78 -17.94
C VAL A 338 1.81 -12.15 -17.86
N ALA A 339 0.76 -12.97 -18.00
CA ALA A 339 -0.62 -12.51 -17.97
C ALA A 339 -1.11 -12.27 -16.51
N ALA A 340 -0.40 -11.38 -15.78
CA ALA A 340 -0.80 -10.92 -14.46
C ALA A 340 -2.05 -10.04 -14.56
N LEU A 341 -3.05 -10.35 -13.75
CA LEU A 341 -4.33 -9.63 -13.69
C LEU A 341 -4.31 -8.56 -12.61
N ARG A 342 -3.84 -8.92 -11.41
CA ARG A 342 -3.76 -8.03 -10.25
C ARG A 342 -2.55 -8.42 -9.40
N VAL A 343 -2.06 -7.46 -8.63
CA VAL A 343 -1.11 -7.68 -7.52
C VAL A 343 -1.74 -7.13 -6.27
N ALA A 344 -1.72 -7.88 -5.18
CA ALA A 344 -2.16 -7.43 -3.87
C ALA A 344 -0.98 -7.38 -2.90
N LEU A 345 -0.82 -6.25 -2.25
CA LEU A 345 0.13 -6.02 -1.17
C LEU A 345 -0.68 -5.70 0.09
N TYR A 346 -0.69 -6.62 1.05
CA TYR A 346 -1.51 -6.45 2.26
C TYR A 346 -1.05 -5.26 3.10
N GLU A 347 -1.94 -4.29 3.30
CA GLU A 347 -1.69 -3.11 4.13
C GLU A 347 -1.28 -3.50 5.55
N ASP A 348 -1.98 -4.45 6.16
CA ASP A 348 -1.71 -4.96 7.51
C ASP A 348 -0.33 -5.60 7.67
N LEU A 349 0.32 -5.94 6.57
CA LEU A 349 1.65 -6.55 6.51
C LEU A 349 2.68 -5.59 5.88
N LEU A 350 2.53 -4.29 6.11
CA LEU A 350 3.45 -3.24 5.69
C LEU A 350 3.58 -3.10 4.16
N ASN A 351 2.67 -3.67 3.35
CA ASN A 351 2.75 -3.71 1.89
C ASN A 351 4.07 -4.29 1.33
N ARG A 352 4.83 -5.02 2.14
CA ARG A 352 6.14 -5.53 1.77
C ARG A 352 6.33 -7.00 2.09
N GLN A 353 5.72 -7.48 3.17
CA GLN A 353 5.99 -8.82 3.67
C GLN A 353 5.34 -9.90 2.81
N VAL A 354 4.14 -9.66 2.30
CA VAL A 354 3.39 -10.59 1.45
C VAL A 354 2.96 -9.92 0.16
N ALA A 355 3.27 -10.53 -0.97
CA ALA A 355 2.78 -10.15 -2.29
C ALA A 355 1.97 -11.30 -2.88
N VAL A 356 0.77 -11.03 -3.39
CA VAL A 356 -0.09 -12.01 -4.05
C VAL A 356 -0.30 -11.58 -5.49
N ILE A 357 0.03 -12.47 -6.42
CA ILE A 357 -0.11 -12.27 -7.86
C ILE A 357 -1.31 -13.08 -8.33
N GLN A 358 -2.37 -12.42 -8.76
CA GLN A 358 -3.47 -13.05 -9.49
C GLN A 358 -3.12 -13.06 -10.97
N MET A 359 -3.09 -14.24 -11.59
CA MET A 359 -2.68 -14.35 -12.98
C MET A 359 -3.43 -15.45 -13.73
N LYS A 360 -3.47 -15.32 -15.06
CA LYS A 360 -3.86 -16.40 -15.97
C LYS A 360 -2.58 -17.08 -16.45
N ARG A 361 -2.44 -18.37 -16.15
CA ARG A 361 -1.31 -19.16 -16.65
C ARG A 361 -1.54 -19.49 -18.13
N GLU A 362 -0.65 -19.02 -18.99
CA GLU A 362 -0.67 -19.32 -20.42
C GLU A 362 0.38 -20.38 -20.80
N LYS A 363 1.51 -20.39 -20.04
CA LYS A 363 2.58 -21.36 -20.20
C LYS A 363 2.88 -22.08 -18.87
N PRO A 364 3.42 -23.28 -18.90
CA PRO A 364 3.66 -24.07 -17.67
C PRO A 364 4.56 -23.38 -16.63
N ASP A 365 5.52 -22.56 -17.06
CA ASP A 365 6.51 -21.88 -16.24
C ASP A 365 6.11 -20.45 -15.83
N ASP A 366 5.02 -19.90 -16.34
CA ASP A 366 4.61 -18.51 -16.11
C ASP A 366 4.47 -18.19 -14.62
N THR A 367 3.95 -19.13 -13.83
CA THR A 367 3.79 -18.94 -12.38
C THR A 367 5.14 -18.71 -11.68
N TRP A 368 6.15 -19.55 -12.00
CA TRP A 368 7.48 -19.42 -11.42
C TRP A 368 8.20 -18.18 -11.91
N ARG A 369 8.05 -17.83 -13.19
CA ARG A 369 8.57 -16.57 -13.75
C ARG A 369 8.00 -15.36 -13.02
N ALA A 370 6.68 -15.34 -12.76
CA ALA A 370 6.03 -14.27 -12.02
C ALA A 370 6.53 -14.19 -10.57
N LEU A 371 6.61 -15.33 -9.87
CA LEU A 371 7.10 -15.41 -8.49
C LEU A 371 8.55 -14.90 -8.37
N GLU A 372 9.44 -15.36 -9.25
CA GLU A 372 10.87 -15.02 -9.23
C GLU A 372 11.12 -13.56 -9.68
N ALA A 373 10.26 -13.00 -10.53
CA ALA A 373 10.39 -11.61 -11.01
C ALA A 373 10.27 -10.56 -9.89
N LEU A 374 9.56 -10.85 -8.81
CA LEU A 374 9.45 -9.94 -7.68
C LEU A 374 10.62 -10.06 -6.68
N LEU A 375 11.52 -11.04 -6.83
CA LEU A 375 12.70 -11.20 -5.96
C LEU A 375 13.69 -10.02 -6.04
N PRO A 376 14.04 -9.46 -7.22
CA PRO A 376 14.97 -8.34 -7.33
C PRO A 376 14.38 -7.00 -6.90
N SER A 377 13.10 -6.95 -6.60
CA SER A 377 12.39 -5.71 -6.22
C SER A 377 13.09 -5.01 -5.06
N ARG A 378 13.06 -3.65 -5.04
CA ARG A 378 13.50 -2.83 -3.90
C ARG A 378 12.66 -3.10 -2.65
N VAL A 379 11.47 -3.67 -2.84
CA VAL A 379 10.60 -4.15 -1.77
C VAL A 379 10.93 -5.62 -1.50
N ILE A 380 11.47 -5.92 -0.32
CA ILE A 380 11.85 -7.28 0.05
C ILE A 380 10.62 -7.99 0.61
N HIS A 381 10.08 -8.92 -0.18
CA HIS A 381 8.96 -9.75 0.26
C HIS A 381 9.44 -10.99 1.01
N LYS A 382 8.73 -11.34 2.08
CA LYS A 382 8.94 -12.60 2.83
C LYS A 382 8.22 -13.78 2.17
N VAL A 383 7.04 -13.50 1.61
CA VAL A 383 6.20 -14.50 0.95
C VAL A 383 5.66 -13.91 -0.34
N ILE A 384 5.80 -14.62 -1.43
CA ILE A 384 5.21 -14.27 -2.73
C ILE A 384 4.35 -15.46 -3.17
N VAL A 385 3.08 -15.20 -3.48
CA VAL A 385 2.11 -16.23 -3.83
C VAL A 385 1.50 -15.92 -5.19
N CYS A 386 1.38 -16.94 -6.07
CA CYS A 386 0.55 -16.87 -7.26
C CYS A 386 -0.77 -17.60 -7.05
N VAL A 387 -1.86 -16.99 -7.52
CA VAL A 387 -3.22 -17.56 -7.49
C VAL A 387 -3.91 -17.40 -8.84
N ASP A 388 -4.93 -18.23 -9.08
CA ASP A 388 -5.76 -18.21 -10.29
C ASP A 388 -6.71 -16.98 -10.32
N PRO A 389 -7.32 -16.67 -11.48
CA PRO A 389 -8.25 -15.54 -11.64
C PRO A 389 -9.50 -15.60 -10.75
N ASP A 390 -9.87 -16.75 -10.26
CA ASP A 390 -11.04 -16.97 -9.41
C ASP A 390 -10.81 -16.69 -7.91
N ILE A 391 -9.56 -16.45 -7.51
CA ILE A 391 -9.17 -16.11 -6.13
C ILE A 391 -8.99 -14.60 -6.01
N ASP A 392 -9.68 -13.97 -5.06
CA ASP A 392 -9.42 -12.55 -4.76
C ASP A 392 -8.07 -12.41 -4.04
N PRO A 393 -7.08 -11.76 -4.65
CA PRO A 393 -5.76 -11.63 -4.06
C PRO A 393 -5.74 -10.70 -2.83
N HIS A 394 -6.78 -9.87 -2.61
CA HIS A 394 -6.90 -9.01 -1.43
C HIS A 394 -7.66 -9.68 -0.26
N ASP A 395 -8.28 -10.84 -0.47
CA ASP A 395 -8.93 -11.58 0.62
C ASP A 395 -8.01 -12.67 1.18
N ALA A 396 -7.49 -12.44 2.39
CA ALA A 396 -6.57 -13.37 3.06
C ALA A 396 -7.19 -14.76 3.31
N GLN A 397 -8.50 -14.87 3.48
CA GLN A 397 -9.16 -16.15 3.67
C GLN A 397 -9.22 -16.94 2.36
N SER A 398 -9.56 -16.29 1.24
CA SER A 398 -9.52 -16.89 -0.09
C SER A 398 -8.10 -17.33 -0.46
N LEU A 399 -7.09 -16.54 -0.11
CA LEU A 399 -5.69 -16.89 -0.29
C LEU A 399 -5.31 -18.16 0.48
N LEU A 400 -5.62 -18.23 1.77
CA LEU A 400 -5.34 -19.41 2.59
C LEU A 400 -6.10 -20.63 2.09
N TRP A 401 -7.35 -20.46 1.64
CA TRP A 401 -8.12 -21.53 1.02
C TRP A 401 -7.44 -22.05 -0.25
N ALA A 402 -6.95 -21.18 -1.13
CA ALA A 402 -6.22 -21.58 -2.34
C ALA A 402 -4.93 -22.33 -2.00
N ILE A 403 -4.14 -21.86 -1.05
CA ILE A 403 -2.92 -22.54 -0.58
C ILE A 403 -3.26 -23.93 -0.04
N ALA A 404 -4.29 -24.07 0.80
CA ALA A 404 -4.67 -25.33 1.41
C ALA A 404 -5.19 -26.37 0.40
N ASN A 405 -5.87 -25.93 -0.68
CA ASN A 405 -6.55 -26.84 -1.60
C ASN A 405 -5.85 -27.02 -2.95
N ARG A 406 -4.99 -26.09 -3.39
CA ARG A 406 -4.35 -26.10 -4.71
C ARG A 406 -2.83 -26.29 -4.67
N CYS A 407 -2.20 -26.24 -3.48
CA CYS A 407 -0.76 -26.30 -3.31
C CYS A 407 -0.36 -27.62 -2.61
N GLN A 408 0.65 -28.29 -3.16
CA GLN A 408 1.37 -29.38 -2.50
C GLN A 408 2.73 -28.84 -2.05
N PRO A 409 2.97 -28.57 -0.75
CA PRO A 409 4.13 -27.82 -0.28
C PRO A 409 5.48 -28.32 -0.78
N HIS A 410 5.68 -29.62 -0.85
CA HIS A 410 6.94 -30.23 -1.30
C HIS A 410 7.27 -30.00 -2.78
N ARG A 411 6.27 -29.63 -3.59
CA ARG A 411 6.38 -29.41 -5.05
C ARG A 411 6.14 -27.95 -5.43
N ASP A 412 5.19 -27.32 -4.77
CA ASP A 412 4.63 -26.02 -5.17
C ASP A 412 5.16 -24.87 -4.30
N MET A 413 6.13 -25.15 -3.41
CA MET A 413 6.81 -24.14 -2.60
C MET A 413 8.33 -24.19 -2.79
N LYS A 414 8.96 -23.01 -2.78
CA LYS A 414 10.41 -22.87 -2.88
C LYS A 414 10.90 -21.81 -1.89
N ILE A 415 11.89 -22.14 -1.09
CA ILE A 415 12.58 -21.17 -0.23
C ILE A 415 13.80 -20.66 -1.00
N VAL A 416 13.87 -19.35 -1.18
CA VAL A 416 15.02 -18.65 -1.78
C VAL A 416 15.87 -18.08 -0.66
N PRO A 417 17.03 -18.68 -0.36
CA PRO A 417 17.90 -18.27 0.73
C PRO A 417 18.75 -17.04 0.39
N ASN A 418 19.52 -16.56 1.35
CA ASN A 418 20.50 -15.49 1.20
C ASN A 418 19.91 -14.14 0.76
N ARG A 419 18.67 -13.86 1.18
CA ARG A 419 18.04 -12.57 0.95
C ARG A 419 18.54 -11.54 1.96
N PRO A 420 18.55 -10.24 1.62
CA PRO A 420 18.78 -9.19 2.61
C PRO A 420 17.74 -9.28 3.72
N LEU A 421 18.12 -8.96 4.94
CA LEU A 421 17.18 -8.80 6.04
C LEU A 421 16.18 -7.68 5.69
N PRO A 422 14.87 -7.93 5.77
CA PRO A 422 13.89 -6.88 5.62
C PRO A 422 14.03 -5.85 6.75
N TRP A 423 13.49 -4.66 6.54
CA TRP A 423 13.43 -3.68 7.61
C TRP A 423 12.36 -4.08 8.63
N ASN A 424 12.77 -4.87 9.62
CA ASN A 424 11.97 -5.38 10.72
C ASN A 424 12.88 -5.62 11.92
N PRO A 425 12.36 -5.95 13.13
CA PRO A 425 13.17 -6.11 14.34
C PRO A 425 14.24 -7.19 14.28
N ILE A 426 14.08 -8.21 13.44
CA ILE A 426 15.09 -9.28 13.31
C ILE A 426 16.46 -8.70 12.93
N ARG A 427 16.49 -7.65 12.10
CA ARG A 427 17.76 -6.99 11.69
C ARG A 427 18.58 -6.43 12.87
N TYR A 428 17.91 -6.06 13.98
CA TYR A 428 18.58 -5.50 15.15
C TYR A 428 19.12 -6.56 16.10
N VAL A 429 18.62 -7.80 16.00
CA VAL A 429 18.96 -8.91 16.90
C VAL A 429 19.59 -10.10 16.17
N ALA A 430 19.81 -9.98 14.85
CA ALA A 430 20.45 -11.02 14.04
C ALA A 430 21.95 -11.06 14.36
N ASP A 431 22.38 -12.09 15.08
CA ASP A 431 23.74 -12.31 15.54
C ASP A 431 24.35 -13.62 15.01
N GLY A 432 23.59 -14.36 14.19
CA GLY A 432 23.97 -15.67 13.68
C GLY A 432 23.78 -16.82 14.68
N GLN A 433 23.34 -16.54 15.91
CA GLN A 433 23.05 -17.55 16.94
C GLN A 433 21.57 -17.82 17.10
N ARG A 434 20.75 -16.76 17.23
CA ARG A 434 19.29 -16.84 17.38
C ARG A 434 18.55 -16.56 16.09
N TYR A 435 19.07 -15.61 15.31
CA TYR A 435 18.55 -15.24 14.00
C TYR A 435 19.70 -15.12 13.01
N ASP A 436 19.48 -15.64 11.80
CA ASP A 436 20.47 -15.53 10.74
C ASP A 436 20.66 -14.06 10.32
N VAL A 437 21.88 -13.71 9.94
CA VAL A 437 22.24 -12.37 9.40
C VAL A 437 21.75 -12.16 7.98
N LYS A 438 21.20 -13.20 7.35
CA LYS A 438 20.52 -13.19 6.06
C LYS A 438 19.15 -13.83 6.20
N ASP A 439 18.24 -13.40 5.34
CA ASP A 439 16.86 -13.90 5.32
C ASP A 439 16.61 -14.84 4.12
N SER A 440 15.37 -15.25 3.98
CA SER A 440 14.86 -16.02 2.85
C SER A 440 13.49 -15.48 2.41
N THR A 441 13.12 -15.76 1.17
CA THR A 441 11.77 -15.53 0.64
C THR A 441 11.13 -16.86 0.31
N LEU A 442 9.88 -17.05 0.77
CA LEU A 442 9.03 -18.18 0.39
C LEU A 442 8.26 -17.84 -0.87
N LEU A 443 8.41 -18.65 -1.92
CA LEU A 443 7.62 -18.60 -3.14
C LEU A 443 6.57 -19.72 -3.09
N VAL A 444 5.31 -19.41 -3.42
CA VAL A 444 4.18 -20.35 -3.35
C VAL A 444 3.38 -20.30 -4.65
N ASP A 445 3.32 -21.40 -5.35
CA ASP A 445 2.41 -21.62 -6.47
C ASP A 445 1.10 -22.23 -5.96
N ALA A 446 0.10 -21.40 -5.69
CA ALA A 446 -1.25 -21.79 -5.29
C ALA A 446 -2.25 -21.75 -6.47
N THR A 447 -1.76 -21.92 -7.70
CA THR A 447 -2.60 -22.07 -8.90
C THR A 447 -3.03 -23.53 -9.10
N LEU A 448 -4.03 -23.74 -9.92
CA LEU A 448 -4.44 -25.09 -10.35
C LEU A 448 -3.39 -25.69 -11.30
N LYS A 449 -2.95 -26.91 -11.05
CA LYS A 449 -2.02 -27.67 -11.90
C LYS A 449 -2.72 -28.73 -12.75
N ALA A 450 -3.99 -28.96 -12.46
CA ALA A 450 -4.85 -29.91 -13.16
C ALA A 450 -6.30 -29.41 -13.06
N GLU A 451 -7.19 -30.01 -13.79
CA GLU A 451 -8.60 -29.77 -13.64
C GLU A 451 -9.10 -30.22 -12.26
N PHE A 452 -9.97 -29.43 -11.68
CA PHE A 452 -10.60 -29.70 -10.39
C PHE A 452 -12.12 -29.83 -10.54
N PRO A 453 -12.79 -30.53 -9.60
CA PRO A 453 -14.25 -30.49 -9.49
C PRO A 453 -14.75 -29.05 -9.33
N PRO A 454 -16.03 -28.79 -9.65
CA PRO A 454 -16.63 -27.48 -9.46
C PRO A 454 -16.55 -27.02 -8.02
N VAL A 455 -16.47 -25.70 -7.84
CA VAL A 455 -16.59 -25.07 -6.52
C VAL A 455 -17.98 -25.38 -5.95
N ALA A 456 -18.03 -25.93 -4.73
CA ALA A 456 -19.24 -26.45 -4.09
C ALA A 456 -20.14 -25.31 -3.54
N LEU A 457 -20.62 -24.46 -4.43
CA LEU A 457 -21.63 -23.43 -4.22
C LEU A 457 -22.70 -23.53 -5.32
N PRO A 458 -23.93 -23.02 -5.10
CA PRO A 458 -24.91 -22.93 -6.18
C PRO A 458 -24.38 -22.10 -7.35
N LYS A 459 -24.75 -22.47 -8.59
CA LYS A 459 -24.38 -21.71 -9.78
C LYS A 459 -24.84 -20.24 -9.68
N ARG A 460 -24.19 -19.37 -10.45
CA ARG A 460 -24.38 -17.90 -10.41
C ARG A 460 -25.85 -17.49 -10.52
N GLU A 461 -26.60 -18.07 -11.45
CA GLU A 461 -28.00 -17.77 -11.70
C GLU A 461 -28.89 -18.03 -10.47
N TYR A 462 -28.64 -19.11 -9.72
CA TYR A 462 -29.38 -19.41 -8.49
C TYR A 462 -29.00 -18.46 -7.35
N MET A 463 -27.71 -18.16 -7.21
CA MET A 463 -27.23 -17.21 -6.20
C MET A 463 -27.73 -15.78 -6.47
N GLN A 464 -27.79 -15.36 -7.73
CA GLN A 464 -28.35 -14.06 -8.11
C GLN A 464 -29.85 -13.97 -7.84
N ARG A 465 -30.59 -15.03 -8.16
CA ARG A 465 -32.03 -15.11 -7.82
C ARG A 465 -32.26 -15.06 -6.32
N ALA A 466 -31.47 -15.82 -5.55
CA ALA A 466 -31.53 -15.81 -4.09
C ALA A 466 -31.17 -14.43 -3.50
N ARG A 467 -30.25 -13.71 -4.13
CA ARG A 467 -29.91 -12.34 -3.73
C ARG A 467 -31.09 -11.37 -3.92
N ALA A 468 -31.79 -11.48 -5.04
CA ALA A 468 -32.99 -10.67 -5.26
C ALA A 468 -34.07 -10.94 -4.19
N LEU A 469 -34.27 -12.21 -3.83
CA LEU A 469 -35.17 -12.59 -2.73
C LEU A 469 -34.67 -12.07 -1.37
N TRP A 470 -33.34 -12.04 -1.14
CA TRP A 470 -32.73 -11.49 0.06
C TRP A 470 -33.09 -10.02 0.25
N ASP A 471 -32.96 -9.24 -0.83
CA ASP A 471 -33.30 -7.81 -0.82
C ASP A 471 -34.82 -7.58 -0.64
N GLU A 472 -35.66 -8.38 -1.29
CA GLU A 472 -37.12 -8.35 -1.16
C GLU A 472 -37.59 -8.65 0.27
N LEU A 473 -36.92 -9.60 0.95
CA LEU A 473 -37.20 -9.98 2.34
C LEU A 473 -36.69 -8.95 3.36
N GLY A 474 -36.02 -7.87 2.92
CA GLY A 474 -35.48 -6.84 3.79
C GLY A 474 -34.37 -7.31 4.72
N LEU A 475 -33.62 -8.34 4.33
CA LEU A 475 -32.52 -8.89 5.10
C LEU A 475 -31.30 -7.94 5.09
N PRO A 476 -30.35 -8.08 6.03
CA PRO A 476 -29.18 -7.19 6.12
C PRO A 476 -28.39 -7.06 4.81
N LYS A 477 -27.82 -5.89 4.55
CA LYS A 477 -27.02 -5.64 3.35
C LYS A 477 -25.88 -6.65 3.21
N LEU A 478 -25.83 -7.34 2.08
CA LEU A 478 -24.78 -8.32 1.79
C LEU A 478 -23.45 -7.65 1.42
N SER A 479 -22.37 -8.26 1.90
CA SER A 479 -20.99 -8.02 1.44
C SER A 479 -20.41 -9.34 0.94
N PRO A 480 -20.68 -9.75 -0.32
CA PRO A 480 -20.30 -11.05 -0.83
C PRO A 480 -18.78 -11.23 -0.85
N ARG A 481 -18.30 -12.38 -0.36
CA ARG A 481 -16.90 -12.80 -0.48
C ARG A 481 -16.73 -13.71 -1.70
N PRO A 482 -15.69 -13.53 -2.51
CA PRO A 482 -15.32 -14.48 -3.54
C PRO A 482 -14.76 -15.81 -2.94
N PRO A 483 -15.06 -16.98 -3.53
CA PRO A 483 -16.11 -17.16 -4.53
C PRO A 483 -17.50 -17.12 -3.88
N TRP A 484 -18.45 -16.39 -4.46
CA TRP A 484 -19.82 -16.31 -3.95
C TRP A 484 -20.83 -17.15 -4.76
N HIS A 485 -20.39 -17.86 -5.80
CA HIS A 485 -21.17 -18.83 -6.58
C HIS A 485 -20.27 -19.97 -7.04
N GLY A 486 -20.89 -21.11 -7.39
CA GLY A 486 -20.21 -22.23 -7.98
C GLY A 486 -19.91 -22.04 -9.46
N TYR A 487 -18.82 -22.64 -9.91
CA TYR A 487 -18.38 -22.70 -11.30
C TYR A 487 -17.50 -23.93 -11.51
N SER A 488 -17.41 -24.39 -12.77
CA SER A 488 -16.57 -25.52 -13.13
C SER A 488 -15.09 -25.10 -13.13
N LEU A 489 -14.23 -26.01 -12.67
CA LEU A 489 -12.78 -25.93 -12.75
C LEU A 489 -12.19 -27.02 -13.68
N GLY A 490 -13.03 -27.50 -14.62
CA GLY A 490 -12.68 -28.46 -15.66
C GLY A 490 -13.21 -29.85 -15.41
N LEU A 491 -13.06 -30.44 -14.24
CA LEU A 491 -13.49 -31.78 -13.91
C LEU A 491 -15.02 -31.84 -13.68
N TRP A 492 -15.79 -31.62 -14.76
CA TRP A 492 -17.24 -31.66 -14.75
C TRP A 492 -17.76 -32.16 -16.11
N SER A 493 -18.42 -33.32 -16.12
CA SER A 493 -18.88 -33.93 -17.36
C SER A 493 -20.23 -33.36 -17.84
N GLU A 494 -20.49 -33.43 -19.14
CA GLU A 494 -21.79 -33.07 -19.73
C GLU A 494 -22.95 -33.94 -19.15
N GLU A 495 -22.66 -35.19 -18.81
CA GLU A 495 -23.60 -36.06 -18.14
C GLU A 495 -23.96 -35.56 -16.74
N ALA A 496 -22.96 -35.13 -15.95
CA ALA A 496 -23.17 -34.55 -14.63
C ALA A 496 -23.93 -33.21 -14.71
N GLU A 497 -23.63 -32.40 -15.72
CA GLU A 497 -24.35 -31.15 -16.00
C GLU A 497 -25.83 -31.43 -16.33
N SER A 498 -26.10 -32.37 -17.26
CA SER A 498 -27.46 -32.76 -17.64
C SER A 498 -28.27 -33.34 -16.47
N GLN A 499 -27.62 -34.10 -15.58
CA GLN A 499 -28.27 -34.62 -14.37
C GLN A 499 -28.58 -33.49 -13.36
N ALA A 500 -27.68 -32.52 -13.21
CA ALA A 500 -27.90 -31.35 -12.36
C ALA A 500 -29.07 -30.50 -12.87
N ASP A 501 -29.15 -30.27 -14.18
CA ASP A 501 -30.24 -29.53 -14.81
C ASP A 501 -31.58 -30.29 -14.68
N SER A 502 -31.57 -31.61 -14.88
CA SER A 502 -32.74 -32.47 -14.65
C SER A 502 -33.21 -32.38 -13.20
N ALA A 503 -32.30 -32.40 -12.24
CA ALA A 503 -32.63 -32.28 -10.80
C ALA A 503 -33.25 -30.93 -10.46
N THR A 504 -32.70 -29.84 -10.98
CA THR A 504 -33.22 -28.47 -10.75
C THR A 504 -34.58 -28.24 -11.44
N ALA A 505 -34.86 -28.97 -12.50
CA ALA A 505 -36.18 -29.02 -13.14
C ALA A 505 -37.21 -29.93 -12.41
N GLY A 506 -36.84 -30.51 -11.27
CA GLY A 506 -37.72 -31.40 -10.49
C GLY A 506 -37.71 -32.88 -10.90
N ASN A 507 -36.87 -33.26 -11.87
CA ASN A 507 -36.84 -34.62 -12.42
C ASN A 507 -35.78 -35.55 -11.75
N HIS A 508 -35.42 -35.28 -10.50
CA HIS A 508 -34.38 -36.04 -9.76
C HIS A 508 -34.64 -37.55 -9.66
N SER A 509 -35.91 -38.00 -9.80
CA SER A 509 -36.26 -39.45 -9.84
C SER A 509 -35.68 -40.17 -11.07
N ALA A 510 -35.45 -39.44 -12.19
CA ALA A 510 -34.80 -40.01 -13.37
C ALA A 510 -33.31 -40.28 -13.08
N ASN A 511 -32.64 -39.33 -12.41
CA ASN A 511 -31.25 -39.49 -11.98
C ASN A 511 -31.07 -40.65 -10.98
N ALA A 512 -32.03 -40.83 -10.06
CA ALA A 512 -32.01 -41.94 -9.11
C ALA A 512 -32.11 -43.32 -9.84
N ARG A 513 -32.99 -43.45 -10.85
CA ARG A 513 -33.07 -44.66 -11.69
C ARG A 513 -31.77 -44.91 -12.44
N TYR A 514 -31.19 -43.89 -13.02
CA TYR A 514 -29.90 -43.98 -13.71
C TYR A 514 -28.78 -44.46 -12.78
N SER A 515 -28.65 -43.87 -11.58
CA SER A 515 -27.68 -44.28 -10.57
C SER A 515 -27.91 -45.73 -10.12
N SER A 516 -29.18 -46.14 -9.94
CA SER A 516 -29.54 -47.52 -9.58
C SER A 516 -29.11 -48.53 -10.66
N ALA A 517 -29.21 -48.14 -11.94
CA ALA A 517 -28.78 -49.00 -13.05
C ALA A 517 -27.26 -49.22 -13.10
N LYS A 518 -26.47 -48.30 -12.53
CA LYS A 518 -25.01 -48.43 -12.38
C LYS A 518 -24.58 -49.20 -11.13
N GLY A 519 -25.52 -49.66 -10.30
CA GLY A 519 -25.22 -50.43 -9.10
C GLY A 519 -24.47 -51.74 -9.42
N ILE A 520 -23.50 -52.08 -8.57
CA ILE A 520 -22.69 -53.31 -8.71
C ILE A 520 -23.04 -54.30 -7.61
N LYS A 521 -22.98 -55.61 -7.92
CA LYS A 521 -23.04 -56.64 -6.91
C LYS A 521 -21.68 -56.77 -6.23
N VAL A 522 -21.68 -56.69 -4.91
CA VAL A 522 -20.46 -56.78 -4.10
C VAL A 522 -20.22 -58.26 -3.72
N PRO A 523 -19.04 -58.83 -4.03
CA PRO A 523 -18.67 -60.17 -3.59
C PRO A 523 -18.60 -60.28 -2.05
N ARG A 524 -18.93 -61.43 -1.52
CA ARG A 524 -18.81 -61.69 -0.08
C ARG A 524 -17.33 -61.57 0.36
N GLY A 525 -17.08 -60.78 1.39
CA GLY A 525 -15.72 -60.53 1.90
C GLY A 525 -14.95 -59.40 1.19
N ALA A 526 -15.54 -58.71 0.22
CA ALA A 526 -14.92 -57.56 -0.41
C ALA A 526 -14.75 -56.39 0.59
N LYS A 527 -13.64 -55.69 0.52
CA LYS A 527 -13.41 -54.50 1.32
C LYS A 527 -13.98 -53.26 0.65
N PHE A 528 -14.79 -52.50 1.38
CA PHE A 528 -15.50 -51.34 0.87
C PHE A 528 -14.55 -50.28 0.27
N MET A 529 -13.44 -49.98 0.94
CA MET A 529 -12.50 -48.97 0.45
C MET A 529 -11.82 -49.34 -0.86
N GLU A 530 -11.44 -50.62 -1.04
CA GLU A 530 -10.86 -51.10 -2.30
C GLU A 530 -11.85 -51.00 -3.49
N LEU A 531 -13.13 -51.25 -3.24
CA LEU A 531 -14.17 -51.06 -4.26
C LEU A 531 -14.39 -49.59 -4.61
N LYS A 532 -14.39 -48.73 -3.60
CA LYS A 532 -14.54 -47.29 -3.77
C LYS A 532 -13.37 -46.68 -4.56
N GLU A 533 -12.15 -47.08 -4.25
CA GLU A 533 -10.95 -46.63 -4.96
C GLU A 533 -10.94 -47.09 -6.41
N LYS A 534 -11.32 -48.33 -6.68
CA LYS A 534 -11.46 -48.84 -8.05
C LYS A 534 -12.53 -48.10 -8.85
N TYR A 535 -13.67 -47.78 -8.24
CA TYR A 535 -14.73 -47.03 -8.91
C TYR A 535 -14.25 -45.61 -9.24
N LEU A 536 -13.60 -44.95 -8.28
CA LEU A 536 -13.04 -43.58 -8.48
C LEU A 536 -11.98 -43.59 -9.59
N ALA A 537 -11.09 -44.58 -9.60
CA ALA A 537 -10.06 -44.71 -10.64
C ALA A 537 -10.67 -44.87 -12.05
N LEU A 538 -11.73 -45.70 -12.18
CA LEU A 538 -12.44 -45.87 -13.45
C LEU A 538 -13.13 -44.59 -13.93
N GLU A 539 -13.76 -43.84 -13.03
CA GLU A 539 -14.40 -42.57 -13.40
C GLU A 539 -13.38 -41.51 -13.82
N LEU A 540 -12.24 -41.43 -13.14
CA LEU A 540 -11.12 -40.52 -13.51
C LEU A 540 -10.46 -40.92 -14.84
N GLU A 541 -10.35 -42.23 -15.13
CA GLU A 541 -9.82 -42.72 -16.40
C GLU A 541 -10.74 -42.37 -17.58
N LYS A 542 -12.05 -42.58 -17.44
CA LYS A 542 -13.04 -42.14 -18.43
C LYS A 542 -12.99 -40.64 -18.70
N PHE A 543 -12.77 -39.85 -17.65
CA PHE A 543 -12.63 -38.41 -17.80
C PHE A 543 -11.38 -38.07 -18.64
N ARG A 544 -10.22 -38.65 -18.32
CA ARG A 544 -8.97 -38.46 -19.07
C ARG A 544 -9.02 -38.89 -20.52
N GLU A 545 -9.76 -39.97 -20.82
CA GLU A 545 -9.95 -40.42 -22.19
C GLU A 545 -10.77 -39.43 -23.02
N ARG A 546 -11.84 -38.89 -22.45
CA ARG A 546 -12.67 -37.86 -23.11
C ARG A 546 -11.90 -36.58 -23.39
N GLU A 547 -10.98 -36.19 -22.52
CA GLU A 547 -10.10 -35.02 -22.72
C GLU A 547 -9.14 -35.23 -23.89
N LYS A 548 -8.50 -36.40 -23.98
CA LYS A 548 -7.63 -36.76 -25.11
C LYS A 548 -8.38 -36.77 -26.45
N GLU A 549 -9.65 -37.18 -26.44
CA GLU A 549 -10.49 -37.11 -27.63
C GLU A 549 -10.80 -35.66 -28.06
N LYS A 550 -11.02 -34.76 -27.10
CA LYS A 550 -11.22 -33.32 -27.38
C LYS A 550 -9.95 -32.65 -27.93
N GLU A 551 -8.79 -32.92 -27.34
CA GLU A 551 -7.49 -32.41 -27.82
C GLU A 551 -7.10 -33.00 -29.20
N GLY A 552 -7.58 -34.17 -29.55
CA GLY A 552 -7.39 -34.82 -30.86
C GLY A 552 -8.30 -34.27 -31.97
N LEU A 553 -9.41 -33.64 -31.62
CA LEU A 553 -10.34 -32.99 -32.55
C LEU A 553 -9.98 -31.55 -32.92
N ASP A 554 -9.12 -30.92 -32.12
CA ASP A 554 -8.58 -29.54 -32.35
C ASP A 554 -7.27 -29.54 -33.15
N LYS A 555 -6.81 -30.67 -33.66
CA LYS A 555 -5.70 -30.84 -34.60
C LYS A 555 -6.18 -31.23 -35.99
#